data_bf6dc66881a007ff9c22c4745e663854
#
_entry.id   bf6dc66881a007ff9c22c4745e663854
#
_cell.length_a   1.000
_cell.length_b   1.000
_cell.length_c   1.000
_cell.angle_alpha   90.00
_cell.angle_beta   90.00
_cell.angle_gamma   90.00
#
_symmetry.space_group_name_H-M   'P 1'
#
loop_
_entity.id
_entity.type
_entity.pdbx_description
1 polymer ?
#
loop_
_entity_poly.entity_id
_entity_poly.type
_entity_poly.pdbx_seq_one_letter_code
_entity_poly.pdbx_strand_id
1 'polypeptide(L)'
;LKIGLLGCGTIAQFAHLPSLAKVRNARLTAICDGAEDLLTTVGKSQDVKNLYTDYTEFLEKADIEAVIIAAPDEFHISLSMQALDAGKHVLVEKPLGVNARECEALIDKLQQTRLKLQVGSMKRHDPGIAFSHRFIKESLGPILSVSGWYRDTLFRPALQETLLPPLITSEHTVKPSTDPKSDIEHYSLVTHGAHLFDNMR
;
A
#
# COMPACT_ATOMS: atom_id res chain seq x y z
N LEU A 1 9.23 -5.37 15.35
CA LEU A 1 9.69 -4.77 14.09
C LEU A 1 9.47 -3.26 14.15
N LYS A 2 10.49 -2.46 13.82
CA LYS A 2 10.39 -1.00 13.71
C LYS A 2 9.96 -0.64 12.30
N ILE A 3 8.84 0.05 12.17
CA ILE A 3 8.20 0.37 10.91
C ILE A 3 8.32 1.86 10.63
N GLY A 4 8.71 2.20 9.41
CA GLY A 4 8.54 3.51 8.84
C GLY A 4 7.34 3.56 7.91
N LEU A 5 6.62 4.67 7.86
CA LEU A 5 5.51 4.89 6.94
C LEU A 5 5.88 6.00 5.95
N LEU A 6 5.82 5.72 4.66
CA LEU A 6 5.94 6.69 3.59
C LEU A 6 4.56 6.97 2.98
N GLY A 7 4.17 8.23 3.03
CA GLY A 7 2.86 8.71 2.60
C GLY A 7 1.86 8.79 3.75
N CYS A 8 1.28 9.97 3.94
CA CYS A 8 0.27 10.28 4.96
C CYS A 8 -1.14 10.44 4.37
N GLY A 9 -1.36 9.97 3.15
CA GLY A 9 -2.63 10.08 2.44
C GLY A 9 -3.75 9.22 3.02
N THR A 10 -4.83 9.12 2.26
CA THR A 10 -6.08 8.44 2.67
C THR A 10 -5.86 7.01 3.14
N ILE A 11 -5.11 6.20 2.38
CA ILE A 11 -4.91 4.78 2.73
C ILE A 11 -4.03 4.63 3.98
N ALA A 12 -3.06 5.52 4.18
CA ALA A 12 -2.26 5.55 5.38
C ALA A 12 -3.13 5.81 6.61
N GLN A 13 -3.98 6.83 6.57
CA GLN A 13 -4.82 7.24 7.69
C GLN A 13 -5.95 6.27 7.98
N PHE A 14 -6.61 5.70 6.96
CA PHE A 14 -7.77 4.83 7.15
C PHE A 14 -7.42 3.35 7.33
N ALA A 15 -6.26 2.90 6.90
CA ALA A 15 -5.89 1.49 6.96
C ALA A 15 -4.59 1.25 7.74
N HIS A 16 -3.46 1.81 7.31
CA HIS A 16 -2.16 1.46 7.88
C HIS A 16 -1.99 1.93 9.32
N LEU A 17 -2.28 3.19 9.63
CA LEU A 17 -2.13 3.72 10.98
C LEU A 17 -3.03 3.03 12.00
N PRO A 18 -4.34 2.84 11.74
CA PRO A 18 -5.20 2.07 12.65
C PRO A 18 -4.80 0.60 12.79
N SER A 19 -4.23 0.00 11.74
CA SER A 19 -3.75 -1.37 11.77
C SER A 19 -2.48 -1.49 12.61
N LEU A 20 -1.52 -0.58 12.43
CA LEU A 20 -0.28 -0.52 13.21
C LEU A 20 -0.54 -0.32 14.70
N ALA A 21 -1.58 0.44 15.07
CA ALA A 21 -1.98 0.62 16.47
C ALA A 21 -2.48 -0.69 17.14
N LYS A 22 -2.90 -1.69 16.36
CA LYS A 22 -3.46 -2.96 16.86
C LYS A 22 -2.44 -4.11 16.89
N VAL A 23 -1.38 -4.04 16.08
CA VAL A 23 -0.41 -5.14 16.01
C VAL A 23 0.53 -5.11 17.24
N ARG A 24 0.94 -6.30 17.71
CA ARG A 24 1.77 -6.44 18.91
C ARG A 24 3.26 -6.60 18.61
N ASN A 25 3.60 -7.01 17.40
CA ASN A 25 4.96 -7.36 16.98
C ASN A 25 5.62 -6.30 16.11
N ALA A 26 4.96 -5.16 15.88
CA ALA A 26 5.48 -4.04 15.11
C ALA A 26 5.07 -2.71 15.76
N ARG A 27 5.86 -1.67 15.52
CA ARG A 27 5.58 -0.30 15.99
C ARG A 27 5.99 0.72 14.93
N LEU A 28 5.19 1.74 14.76
CA LEU A 28 5.52 2.89 13.94
C LEU A 28 6.57 3.75 14.67
N THR A 29 7.72 3.98 14.04
CA THR A 29 8.83 4.74 14.66
C THR A 29 9.20 5.98 13.88
N ALA A 30 8.84 6.07 12.62
CA ALA A 30 9.12 7.22 11.76
C ALA A 30 8.05 7.35 10.66
N ILE A 31 7.80 8.57 10.22
CA ILE A 31 6.88 8.89 9.12
C ILE A 31 7.60 9.81 8.13
N CYS A 32 7.33 9.62 6.84
CA CYS A 32 7.82 10.46 5.75
C CYS A 32 6.66 10.88 4.85
N ASP A 33 6.58 12.18 4.55
CA ASP A 33 5.68 12.74 3.52
C ASP A 33 6.23 14.07 3.03
N GLY A 34 6.16 14.32 1.73
CA GLY A 34 6.63 15.58 1.15
C GLY A 34 5.83 16.82 1.55
N ALA A 35 4.59 16.65 2.00
CA ALA A 35 3.73 17.73 2.52
C ALA A 35 3.98 17.93 4.03
N GLU A 36 4.80 18.88 4.40
CA GLU A 36 5.24 19.12 5.78
C GLU A 36 4.09 19.37 6.77
N ASP A 37 3.06 20.10 6.35
CA ASP A 37 1.85 20.39 7.14
C ASP A 37 1.06 19.11 7.45
N LEU A 38 0.87 18.27 6.44
CA LEU A 38 0.23 16.95 6.58
C LEU A 38 1.05 16.04 7.49
N LEU A 39 2.35 15.92 7.21
CA LEU A 39 3.31 15.14 7.97
C LEU A 39 3.30 15.51 9.46
N THR A 40 3.39 16.80 9.76
CA THR A 40 3.40 17.30 11.13
C THR A 40 2.10 16.99 11.86
N THR A 41 0.95 17.18 11.19
CA THR A 41 -0.36 16.95 11.79
C THR A 41 -0.61 15.45 12.04
N VAL A 42 -0.29 14.61 11.05
CA VAL A 42 -0.41 13.15 11.19
C VAL A 42 0.58 12.64 12.24
N GLY A 43 1.83 13.08 12.21
CA GLY A 43 2.85 12.69 13.19
C GLY A 43 2.42 13.00 14.62
N LYS A 44 1.86 14.18 14.86
CA LYS A 44 1.30 14.56 16.17
C LYS A 44 0.13 13.66 16.57
N SER A 45 -0.77 13.34 15.65
CA SER A 45 -1.94 12.48 15.93
C SER A 45 -1.54 11.06 16.31
N GLN A 46 -0.37 10.60 15.87
CA GLN A 46 0.17 9.25 16.11
C GLN A 46 1.27 9.20 17.19
N ASP A 47 1.57 10.33 17.82
CA ASP A 47 2.69 10.48 18.80
C ASP A 47 4.05 10.02 18.20
N VAL A 48 4.28 10.26 16.91
CA VAL A 48 5.54 9.99 16.22
C VAL A 48 6.35 11.25 16.09
N LYS A 49 7.58 11.23 16.61
CA LYS A 49 8.48 12.40 16.63
C LYS A 49 9.48 12.43 15.46
N ASN A 50 9.80 11.27 14.90
CA ASN A 50 10.75 11.16 13.80
C ASN A 50 10.01 11.38 12.48
N LEU A 51 10.02 12.61 12.00
CA LEU A 51 9.31 13.08 10.82
C LEU A 51 10.32 13.51 9.75
N TYR A 52 10.09 13.12 8.52
CA TYR A 52 10.98 13.37 7.39
C TYR A 52 10.18 13.87 6.18
N THR A 53 10.68 14.89 5.51
CA THR A 53 10.10 15.38 4.25
C THR A 53 10.82 14.83 3.02
N ASP A 54 12.02 14.27 3.20
CA ASP A 54 12.83 13.64 2.17
C ASP A 54 12.94 12.12 2.38
N TYR A 55 12.67 11.35 1.34
CA TYR A 55 12.64 9.90 1.43
C TYR A 55 14.04 9.28 1.57
N THR A 56 15.05 9.87 0.94
CA THR A 56 16.43 9.38 1.06
C THR A 56 16.93 9.56 2.49
N GLU A 57 16.71 10.74 3.04
CA GLU A 57 17.06 11.03 4.43
C GLU A 57 16.31 10.09 5.41
N PHE A 58 15.02 9.84 5.15
CA PHE A 58 14.23 8.90 5.93
C PHE A 58 14.80 7.49 5.93
N LEU A 59 15.20 6.96 4.76
CA LEU A 59 15.79 5.63 4.65
C LEU A 59 17.14 5.51 5.34
N GLU A 60 17.96 6.57 5.30
CA GLU A 60 19.31 6.62 5.85
C GLU A 60 19.32 6.82 7.37
N LYS A 61 18.47 7.74 7.88
CA LYS A 61 18.55 8.21 9.26
C LYS A 61 17.52 7.61 10.20
N ALA A 62 16.37 7.16 9.67
CA ALA A 62 15.33 6.60 10.53
C ALA A 62 15.73 5.22 11.06
N ASP A 63 15.50 5.00 12.36
CA ASP A 63 15.67 3.71 13.02
C ASP A 63 14.49 2.79 12.68
N ILE A 64 14.50 2.26 11.44
CA ILE A 64 13.47 1.38 10.87
C ILE A 64 14.09 0.12 10.27
N GLU A 65 13.38 -0.98 10.35
CA GLU A 65 13.72 -2.28 9.74
C GLU A 65 12.88 -2.54 8.48
N ALA A 66 11.69 -1.96 8.42
CA ALA A 66 10.77 -2.09 7.29
C ALA A 66 10.06 -0.77 7.00
N VAL A 67 9.64 -0.59 5.75
CA VAL A 67 8.87 0.56 5.31
C VAL A 67 7.54 0.13 4.71
N ILE A 68 6.48 0.84 5.07
CA ILE A 68 5.19 0.78 4.39
C ILE A 68 5.16 1.93 3.39
N ILE A 69 4.96 1.61 2.11
CA ILE A 69 4.88 2.57 1.02
C ILE A 69 3.42 2.75 0.63
N ALA A 70 2.86 3.91 0.97
CA ALA A 70 1.48 4.32 0.73
C ALA A 70 1.44 5.60 -0.13
N ALA A 71 2.27 5.62 -1.17
CA ALA A 71 2.42 6.69 -2.15
C ALA A 71 1.49 6.46 -3.37
N PRO A 72 1.40 7.40 -4.33
CA PRO A 72 0.74 7.14 -5.61
C PRO A 72 1.39 6.01 -6.40
N ASP A 73 0.57 5.28 -7.17
CA ASP A 73 0.91 4.01 -7.83
C ASP A 73 2.18 4.09 -8.70
N GLU A 74 2.38 5.22 -9.41
CA GLU A 74 3.55 5.42 -10.30
C GLU A 74 4.90 5.41 -9.56
N PHE A 75 4.89 5.65 -8.24
CA PHE A 75 6.12 5.69 -7.44
C PHE A 75 6.43 4.37 -6.74
N HIS A 76 5.52 3.39 -6.74
CA HIS A 76 5.66 2.18 -5.95
C HIS A 76 6.95 1.41 -6.26
N ILE A 77 7.28 1.23 -7.54
CA ILE A 77 8.49 0.50 -7.95
C ILE A 77 9.75 1.25 -7.54
N SER A 78 9.86 2.54 -7.89
CA SER A 78 11.06 3.33 -7.62
C SER A 78 11.34 3.47 -6.13
N LEU A 79 10.30 3.69 -5.33
CA LEU A 79 10.41 3.78 -3.87
C LEU A 79 10.75 2.42 -3.24
N SER A 80 10.19 1.33 -3.76
CA SER A 80 10.52 -0.03 -3.30
C SER A 80 11.97 -0.39 -3.61
N MET A 81 12.48 -0.03 -4.80
CA MET A 81 13.89 -0.21 -5.16
C MET A 81 14.83 0.49 -4.18
N GLN A 82 14.56 1.76 -3.87
CA GLN A 82 15.34 2.55 -2.93
C GLN A 82 15.32 1.94 -1.51
N ALA A 83 14.14 1.47 -1.06
CA ALA A 83 14.03 0.82 0.24
C ALA A 83 14.85 -0.48 0.31
N LEU A 84 14.83 -1.30 -0.74
CA LEU A 84 15.65 -2.51 -0.82
C LEU A 84 17.14 -2.19 -0.85
N ASP A 85 17.56 -1.13 -1.57
CA ASP A 85 18.96 -0.65 -1.58
C ASP A 85 19.42 -0.21 -0.19
N ALA A 86 18.52 0.41 0.58
CA ALA A 86 18.77 0.81 1.96
C ALA A 86 18.66 -0.37 2.97
N GLY A 87 18.48 -1.61 2.49
CA GLY A 87 18.41 -2.80 3.33
C GLY A 87 17.12 -2.92 4.14
N LYS A 88 16.01 -2.31 3.70
CA LYS A 88 14.74 -2.34 4.41
C LYS A 88 13.78 -3.36 3.80
N HIS A 89 13.03 -4.06 4.64
CA HIS A 89 11.85 -4.82 4.19
C HIS A 89 10.77 -3.88 3.70
N VAL A 90 9.94 -4.31 2.76
CA VAL A 90 8.95 -3.46 2.10
C VAL A 90 7.55 -4.07 2.19
N LEU A 91 6.58 -3.26 2.60
CA LEU A 91 5.18 -3.45 2.29
C LEU A 91 4.74 -2.29 1.41
N VAL A 92 4.36 -2.56 0.16
CA VAL A 92 3.93 -1.54 -0.81
C VAL A 92 2.47 -1.72 -1.15
N GLU A 93 1.73 -0.62 -1.25
CA GLU A 93 0.33 -0.66 -1.68
C GLU A 93 0.17 -1.25 -3.09
N LYS A 94 -1.02 -1.75 -3.35
CA LYS A 94 -1.40 -2.23 -4.68
C LYS A 94 -1.78 -1.05 -5.61
N PRO A 95 -1.58 -1.19 -6.93
CA PRO A 95 -0.84 -2.25 -7.61
C PRO A 95 0.67 -2.14 -7.33
N LEU A 96 1.42 -3.24 -7.51
CA LEU A 96 2.87 -3.20 -7.34
C LEU A 96 3.53 -2.18 -8.26
N GLY A 97 3.08 -2.12 -9.48
CA GLY A 97 3.53 -1.20 -10.51
C GLY A 97 2.55 -1.14 -11.68
N VAL A 98 2.77 -0.20 -12.56
CA VAL A 98 1.88 0.08 -13.70
C VAL A 98 2.32 -0.62 -14.99
N ASN A 99 3.50 -1.22 -15.01
CA ASN A 99 3.94 -2.07 -16.12
C ASN A 99 4.72 -3.32 -15.64
N ALA A 100 4.64 -4.38 -16.43
CA ALA A 100 5.24 -5.67 -16.08
C ALA A 100 6.77 -5.63 -16.02
N ARG A 101 7.44 -4.91 -16.93
CA ARG A 101 8.91 -4.85 -16.98
C ARG A 101 9.52 -4.27 -15.70
N GLU A 102 8.90 -3.21 -15.16
CA GLU A 102 9.36 -2.61 -13.92
C GLU A 102 9.13 -3.55 -12.73
N CYS A 103 8.00 -4.27 -12.72
CA CYS A 103 7.73 -5.28 -11.71
C CYS A 103 8.77 -6.43 -11.75
N GLU A 104 9.13 -6.90 -12.95
CA GLU A 104 10.16 -7.92 -13.15
C GLU A 104 11.52 -7.46 -12.63
N ALA A 105 11.94 -6.23 -12.96
CA ALA A 105 13.18 -5.66 -12.46
C ALA A 105 13.22 -5.57 -10.92
N LEU A 106 12.11 -5.24 -10.28
CA LEU A 106 12.02 -5.24 -8.82
C LEU A 106 12.10 -6.65 -8.23
N ILE A 107 11.49 -7.63 -8.88
CA ILE A 107 11.55 -9.05 -8.47
C ILE A 107 13.00 -9.55 -8.57
N ASP A 108 13.68 -9.27 -9.68
CA ASP A 108 15.09 -9.67 -9.88
C ASP A 108 15.99 -9.07 -8.80
N LYS A 109 15.77 -7.79 -8.47
CA LYS A 109 16.48 -7.15 -7.38
C LYS A 109 16.21 -7.81 -6.03
N LEU A 110 14.95 -8.10 -5.73
CA LEU A 110 14.53 -8.73 -4.48
C LEU A 110 15.20 -10.10 -4.30
N GLN A 111 15.30 -10.90 -5.38
CA GLN A 111 15.94 -12.22 -5.37
C GLN A 111 17.43 -12.18 -4.99
N GLN A 112 18.09 -11.04 -5.22
CA GLN A 112 19.49 -10.84 -4.86
C GLN A 112 19.68 -10.44 -3.38
N THR A 113 18.60 -10.33 -2.63
CA THR A 113 18.60 -9.93 -1.22
C THR A 113 17.98 -11.01 -0.34
N ARG A 114 18.11 -10.85 0.99
CA ARG A 114 17.35 -11.63 1.99
C ARG A 114 16.12 -10.86 2.52
N LEU A 115 15.84 -9.74 1.90
CA LEU A 115 14.74 -8.88 2.31
C LEU A 115 13.39 -9.49 1.90
N LYS A 116 12.33 -8.95 2.48
CA LYS A 116 10.96 -9.33 2.15
C LYS A 116 10.27 -8.13 1.53
N LEU A 117 9.54 -8.37 0.45
CA LEU A 117 8.61 -7.43 -0.14
C LEU A 117 7.24 -8.07 -0.18
N GLN A 118 6.24 -7.34 0.28
CA GLN A 118 4.83 -7.73 0.24
C GLN A 118 4.03 -6.64 -0.44
N VAL A 119 3.17 -7.03 -1.37
CA VAL A 119 2.17 -6.14 -1.97
C VAL A 119 0.92 -6.13 -1.09
N GLY A 120 0.32 -4.96 -0.91
CA GLY A 120 -0.87 -4.73 -0.10
C GLY A 120 -2.17 -5.33 -0.67
N SER A 121 -2.12 -6.55 -1.17
CA SER A 121 -3.29 -7.31 -1.66
C SER A 121 -4.13 -7.82 -0.49
N MET A 122 -4.82 -6.92 0.19
CA MET A 122 -5.51 -7.17 1.44
C MET A 122 -6.57 -8.26 1.37
N LYS A 123 -7.18 -8.48 0.21
CA LYS A 123 -8.21 -9.50 -0.02
C LYS A 123 -7.71 -10.93 0.24
N ARG A 124 -6.41 -11.18 0.10
CA ARG A 124 -5.80 -12.49 0.43
C ARG A 124 -5.94 -12.86 1.91
N HIS A 125 -6.14 -11.87 2.76
CA HIS A 125 -6.33 -12.05 4.21
C HIS A 125 -7.80 -12.05 4.62
N ASP A 126 -8.73 -11.94 3.67
CA ASP A 126 -10.16 -12.11 3.93
C ASP A 126 -10.45 -13.57 4.25
N PRO A 127 -11.11 -13.89 5.38
CA PRO A 127 -11.38 -15.27 5.77
C PRO A 127 -12.20 -16.05 4.76
N GLY A 128 -13.14 -15.39 4.06
CA GLY A 128 -13.96 -16.02 3.02
C GLY A 128 -13.13 -16.38 1.79
N ILE A 129 -12.24 -15.48 1.35
CA ILE A 129 -11.32 -15.74 0.24
C ILE A 129 -10.34 -16.87 0.62
N ALA A 130 -9.76 -16.82 1.82
CA ALA A 130 -8.86 -17.87 2.30
C ALA A 130 -9.54 -19.23 2.42
N PHE A 131 -10.80 -19.26 2.86
CA PHE A 131 -11.62 -20.49 2.86
C PHE A 131 -11.85 -21.00 1.44
N SER A 132 -12.27 -20.11 0.53
CA SER A 132 -12.53 -20.48 -0.87
C SER A 132 -11.31 -21.07 -1.55
N HIS A 133 -10.13 -20.49 -1.36
CA HIS A 133 -8.88 -21.04 -1.87
C HIS A 133 -8.60 -22.47 -1.39
N ARG A 134 -8.76 -22.71 -0.08
CA ARG A 134 -8.59 -24.06 0.48
C ARG A 134 -9.61 -25.05 -0.07
N PHE A 135 -10.87 -24.67 -0.10
CA PHE A 135 -11.95 -25.51 -0.61
C PHE A 135 -11.74 -25.91 -2.07
N ILE A 136 -11.36 -24.94 -2.92
CA ILE A 136 -11.04 -25.19 -4.33
C ILE A 136 -9.88 -26.19 -4.45
N LYS A 137 -8.81 -25.97 -3.71
CA LYS A 137 -7.61 -26.79 -3.77
C LYS A 137 -7.82 -28.22 -3.26
N GLU A 138 -8.60 -28.38 -2.21
CA GLU A 138 -8.72 -29.65 -1.48
C GLU A 138 -9.96 -30.47 -1.84
N SER A 139 -11.02 -29.83 -2.35
CA SER A 139 -12.34 -30.47 -2.44
C SER A 139 -13.06 -30.29 -3.77
N LEU A 140 -12.71 -29.31 -4.60
CA LEU A 140 -13.53 -28.98 -5.78
C LEU A 140 -13.19 -29.85 -7.01
N GLY A 141 -11.98 -30.41 -7.10
CA GLY A 141 -11.49 -31.07 -8.28
C GLY A 141 -11.11 -30.12 -9.42
N PRO A 142 -11.09 -30.59 -10.70
CA PRO A 142 -10.68 -29.74 -11.82
C PRO A 142 -11.62 -28.57 -12.05
N ILE A 143 -11.06 -27.36 -12.14
CA ILE A 143 -11.83 -26.14 -12.48
C ILE A 143 -12.08 -26.15 -13.99
N LEU A 144 -13.34 -26.08 -14.39
CA LEU A 144 -13.77 -26.02 -15.79
C LEU A 144 -13.99 -24.60 -16.28
N SER A 145 -14.43 -23.70 -15.39
CA SER A 145 -14.70 -22.29 -15.72
C SER A 145 -14.63 -21.44 -14.46
N VAL A 146 -14.18 -20.21 -14.62
CA VAL A 146 -14.19 -19.19 -13.57
C VAL A 146 -14.83 -17.92 -14.13
N SER A 147 -15.80 -17.35 -13.40
CA SER A 147 -16.38 -16.06 -13.71
C SER A 147 -16.27 -15.17 -12.49
N GLY A 148 -15.85 -13.92 -12.68
CA GLY A 148 -15.73 -12.97 -11.61
C GLY A 148 -16.13 -11.57 -12.05
N TRP A 149 -16.59 -10.77 -11.11
CA TRP A 149 -16.90 -9.36 -11.32
C TRP A 149 -16.56 -8.55 -10.07
N TYR A 150 -16.24 -7.30 -10.29
CA TYR A 150 -16.03 -6.33 -9.22
C TYR A 150 -17.06 -5.20 -9.38
N ARG A 151 -17.71 -4.84 -8.28
CA ARG A 151 -18.64 -3.72 -8.24
C ARG A 151 -18.23 -2.78 -7.13
N ASP A 152 -18.22 -1.50 -7.43
CA ASP A 152 -18.02 -0.44 -6.45
C ASP A 152 -19.24 0.46 -6.38
N THR A 153 -19.36 1.20 -5.29
CA THR A 153 -20.49 2.13 -5.09
C THR A 153 -20.06 3.56 -5.36
N LEU A 154 -20.94 4.30 -6.04
CA LEU A 154 -20.81 5.75 -6.19
C LEU A 154 -20.94 6.50 -4.85
N PHE A 155 -21.51 5.85 -3.84
CA PHE A 155 -21.67 6.43 -2.50
C PHE A 155 -20.49 6.19 -1.57
N ARG A 156 -19.39 5.58 -2.03
CA ARG A 156 -18.23 5.32 -1.19
C ARG A 156 -17.69 6.56 -0.49
N PRO A 157 -17.53 7.74 -1.13
CA PRO A 157 -17.06 8.94 -0.45
C PRO A 157 -17.97 9.34 0.72
N ALA A 158 -19.27 9.39 0.49
CA ALA A 158 -20.24 9.76 1.54
C ALA A 158 -20.25 8.76 2.69
N LEU A 159 -20.11 7.46 2.42
CA LEU A 159 -19.99 6.44 3.47
C LEU A 159 -18.69 6.59 4.25
N GLN A 160 -17.57 6.90 3.59
CA GLN A 160 -16.30 7.15 4.26
C GLN A 160 -16.38 8.37 5.18
N GLU A 161 -16.94 9.47 4.72
CA GLU A 161 -17.14 10.69 5.52
C GLU A 161 -18.01 10.45 6.74
N THR A 162 -18.98 9.54 6.63
CA THR A 162 -19.92 9.24 7.73
C THR A 162 -19.35 8.25 8.75
N LEU A 163 -18.56 7.27 8.30
CA LEU A 163 -18.16 6.12 9.11
C LEU A 163 -16.72 6.20 9.61
N LEU A 164 -15.88 7.04 9.01
CA LEU A 164 -14.46 7.16 9.34
C LEU A 164 -14.17 8.53 9.99
N PRO A 165 -13.09 8.63 10.79
CA PRO A 165 -12.64 9.91 11.30
C PRO A 165 -12.38 10.91 10.18
N PRO A 166 -12.48 12.23 10.44
CA PRO A 166 -12.11 13.23 9.45
C PRO A 166 -10.70 13.01 8.91
N LEU A 167 -10.56 13.00 7.59
CA LEU A 167 -9.27 12.89 6.93
C LEU A 167 -8.48 14.19 7.09
N ILE A 168 -7.24 14.10 7.55
CA ILE A 168 -6.30 15.20 7.54
C ILE A 168 -5.80 15.35 6.09
N THR A 169 -5.96 16.51 5.50
CA THR A 169 -5.60 16.78 4.09
C THR A 169 -4.63 17.95 3.99
N SER A 170 -3.90 18.04 2.90
CA SER A 170 -3.04 19.15 2.53
C SER A 170 -3.14 19.43 1.04
N GLU A 171 -3.01 20.67 0.65
CA GLU A 171 -2.89 21.08 -0.75
C GLU A 171 -1.47 20.85 -1.31
N HIS A 172 -0.50 20.64 -0.44
CA HIS A 172 0.92 20.44 -0.76
C HIS A 172 1.29 18.98 -1.04
N THR A 173 0.33 18.06 -1.01
CA THR A 173 0.59 16.64 -1.29
C THR A 173 1.15 16.44 -2.69
N VAL A 174 2.13 15.54 -2.82
CA VAL A 174 2.64 15.11 -4.11
C VAL A 174 1.50 14.44 -4.89
N LYS A 175 1.20 15.02 -6.05
CA LYS A 175 0.20 14.47 -6.97
C LYS A 175 0.90 13.64 -8.04
N PRO A 176 0.24 12.58 -8.56
CA PRO A 176 0.76 11.85 -9.71
C PRO A 176 0.96 12.78 -10.92
N SER A 177 1.89 12.43 -11.79
CA SER A 177 2.24 13.20 -13.00
C SER A 177 1.06 13.40 -13.93
N THR A 178 0.15 12.43 -13.94
CA THR A 178 -1.13 12.49 -14.65
C THR A 178 -2.26 12.17 -13.68
N ASP A 179 -3.45 12.78 -13.86
CA ASP A 179 -4.63 12.36 -13.11
C ASP A 179 -4.97 10.90 -13.47
N PRO A 180 -4.83 9.94 -12.54
CA PRO A 180 -5.13 8.53 -12.83
C PRO A 180 -6.57 8.30 -13.29
N LYS A 181 -7.49 9.23 -12.98
CA LYS A 181 -8.90 9.15 -13.35
C LYS A 181 -9.21 9.83 -14.68
N SER A 182 -8.21 10.41 -15.35
CA SER A 182 -8.39 10.97 -16.70
C SER A 182 -8.77 9.91 -17.74
N ASP A 183 -8.32 8.66 -17.51
CA ASP A 183 -8.78 7.45 -18.21
C ASP A 183 -9.43 6.50 -17.19
N ILE A 184 -10.74 6.62 -17.04
CA ILE A 184 -11.51 5.88 -16.04
C ILE A 184 -11.52 4.36 -16.29
N GLU A 185 -11.43 3.95 -17.56
CA GLU A 185 -11.40 2.52 -17.93
C GLU A 185 -10.08 1.91 -17.51
N HIS A 186 -8.98 2.54 -17.87
CA HIS A 186 -7.64 2.12 -17.46
C HIS A 186 -7.49 2.15 -15.96
N TYR A 187 -7.90 3.22 -15.30
CA TYR A 187 -7.88 3.33 -13.84
C TYR A 187 -8.65 2.21 -13.16
N SER A 188 -9.86 1.92 -13.65
CA SER A 188 -10.70 0.85 -13.10
C SER A 188 -10.06 -0.53 -13.30
N LEU A 189 -9.44 -0.78 -14.45
CA LEU A 189 -8.74 -2.03 -14.73
C LEU A 189 -7.54 -2.21 -13.80
N VAL A 190 -6.68 -1.22 -13.67
CA VAL A 190 -5.46 -1.30 -12.86
C VAL A 190 -5.77 -1.33 -11.37
N THR A 191 -6.70 -0.51 -10.91
CA THR A 191 -6.98 -0.34 -9.47
C THR A 191 -7.93 -1.39 -8.92
N HIS A 192 -9.06 -1.64 -9.62
CA HIS A 192 -10.09 -2.59 -9.18
C HIS A 192 -9.84 -4.00 -9.75
N GLY A 193 -9.40 -4.07 -10.98
CA GLY A 193 -9.03 -5.33 -11.65
C GLY A 193 -7.90 -6.05 -10.91
N ALA A 194 -6.94 -5.32 -10.33
CA ALA A 194 -5.89 -5.92 -9.50
C ALA A 194 -6.46 -6.79 -8.37
N HIS A 195 -7.52 -6.35 -7.70
CA HIS A 195 -8.20 -7.15 -6.67
C HIS A 195 -8.91 -8.37 -7.24
N LEU A 196 -9.59 -8.19 -8.39
CA LEU A 196 -10.31 -9.29 -9.04
C LEU A 196 -9.36 -10.39 -9.48
N PHE A 197 -8.31 -10.04 -10.22
CA PHE A 197 -7.33 -11.00 -10.72
C PHE A 197 -6.56 -11.68 -9.58
N ASP A 198 -6.20 -10.93 -8.54
CA ASP A 198 -5.52 -11.48 -7.38
C ASP A 198 -6.37 -12.51 -6.63
N ASN A 199 -7.69 -12.30 -6.54
CA ASN A 199 -8.62 -13.26 -5.93
C ASN A 199 -8.86 -14.50 -6.77
N MET A 200 -8.71 -14.42 -8.10
CA MET A 200 -8.90 -15.55 -9.03
C MET A 200 -7.65 -16.43 -9.19
N ARG A 201 -6.50 -15.99 -8.71
CA ARG A 201 -5.23 -16.71 -8.76
C ARG A 201 -5.11 -17.75 -7.64
#